data_ae2da19d31266c41dce397015d2ba47e
#
_entry.id   ae2da19d31266c41dce397015d2ba47e
#
_cell.length_a   1.000
_cell.length_b   1.000
_cell.length_c   1.000
_cell.angle_alpha   90.00
_cell.angle_beta   90.00
_cell.angle_gamma   90.00
#
_symmetry.space_group_name_H-M   'P 1'
#
loop_
_entity.id
_entity.type
_entity.pdbx_description
1 polymer ?
#
loop_
_entity_poly.entity_id
_entity_poly.type
_entity_poly.pdbx_seq_one_letter_code
_entity_poly.pdbx_strand_id
1 'polypeptide(L)'
;MQKNVSYQQLTRTFQRLSRFSHLSSIASWDMFTMMPPGGSAARGEALAEMSVLQHQILTDKKVGEWLAAAAEEDLNDVEQANLREMTRHYQQATLLPESLVEAKSLAGSKCEHAWRTQRPANDWLGFSANLKEVVKLSREEARLRAEAKGCTPYDALLDIFEPDMTSARLDVLFGDMKTWLPDLLAKVVEKQAQRSFVPPQGPFPTATQRELGLEAMKMLGFDFNGGRLDVSAHPFCGGVPEDVRITTRYDEDELLSALFGVIHETGHARYEQNLPRAWAGQPVALARSTAIHESQSLFFEMQLGRSEAFLKHLLPAVHARFGSQAAFSEENFIAWNQRVKPGYIRVDADEVSYPAHVVLRYEIERALINGEIEVDDIPTLWDEKMQAWLGLSTKDNYRNGCMQDIHWTDGGFGYFPSYTLGAMYAAQLFHAAKTALPGLQASIAGGDFSALFDWLRQNIWQHGSRFSTSQLITQATGEDLNIRYFREHLTSRYL
;
A
#
# COMPACT_ATOMS: atom_id res chain seq x y z
N MET A 1 4.61 -38.98 -24.33
CA MET A 1 3.85 -37.74 -24.50
C MET A 1 4.46 -36.68 -23.59
N GLN A 2 4.65 -35.46 -24.08
CA GLN A 2 5.09 -34.37 -23.22
C GLN A 2 3.99 -34.11 -22.19
N LYS A 3 4.32 -34.20 -20.90
CA LYS A 3 3.39 -33.96 -19.80
C LYS A 3 3.15 -32.44 -19.66
N ASN A 4 1.89 -32.01 -19.45
CA ASN A 4 1.51 -30.62 -19.15
C ASN A 4 1.89 -29.59 -20.25
N VAL A 5 1.52 -29.87 -21.51
CA VAL A 5 1.90 -29.04 -22.67
C VAL A 5 1.32 -27.63 -22.62
N SER A 6 0.05 -27.51 -22.26
CA SER A 6 -0.64 -26.21 -22.23
C SER A 6 -0.09 -25.33 -21.08
N TYR A 7 0.12 -25.90 -19.90
CA TYR A 7 0.76 -25.21 -18.80
C TYR A 7 2.17 -24.72 -19.14
N GLN A 8 2.97 -25.53 -19.87
CA GLN A 8 4.29 -25.08 -20.33
C GLN A 8 4.24 -23.91 -21.31
N GLN A 9 3.23 -23.85 -22.20
CA GLN A 9 3.04 -22.68 -23.08
C GLN A 9 2.68 -21.44 -22.28
N LEU A 10 1.78 -21.55 -21.29
CA LEU A 10 1.46 -20.47 -20.37
C LEU A 10 2.70 -19.99 -19.62
N THR A 11 3.48 -20.88 -19.04
CA THR A 11 4.72 -20.56 -18.33
C THR A 11 5.68 -19.73 -19.19
N ARG A 12 5.88 -20.12 -20.47
CA ARG A 12 6.71 -19.36 -21.41
C ARG A 12 6.14 -17.98 -21.73
N THR A 13 4.82 -17.90 -21.89
CA THR A 13 4.13 -16.64 -22.18
C THR A 13 4.25 -15.65 -21.01
N PHE A 14 3.98 -16.10 -19.79
CA PHE A 14 4.09 -15.27 -18.60
C PHE A 14 5.56 -14.90 -18.29
N GLN A 15 6.52 -15.78 -18.55
CA GLN A 15 7.94 -15.44 -18.48
C GLN A 15 8.33 -14.32 -19.46
N ARG A 16 7.73 -14.32 -20.66
CA ARG A 16 7.95 -13.24 -21.64
C ARG A 16 7.31 -11.93 -21.17
N LEU A 17 6.07 -11.98 -20.65
CA LEU A 17 5.37 -10.83 -20.07
C LEU A 17 6.17 -10.22 -18.91
N SER A 18 6.69 -11.04 -18.01
CA SER A 18 7.53 -10.60 -16.89
C SER A 18 8.76 -9.82 -17.35
N ARG A 19 9.42 -10.25 -18.44
CA ARG A 19 10.58 -9.53 -19.01
C ARG A 19 10.20 -8.15 -19.55
N PHE A 20 9.05 -8.02 -20.20
CA PHE A 20 8.54 -6.72 -20.65
C PHE A 20 8.09 -5.85 -19.48
N SER A 21 7.45 -6.44 -18.46
CA SER A 21 7.10 -5.72 -17.23
C SER A 21 8.33 -5.18 -16.51
N HIS A 22 9.44 -5.94 -16.49
CA HIS A 22 10.72 -5.47 -15.94
C HIS A 22 11.17 -4.17 -16.63
N LEU A 23 11.20 -4.14 -17.96
CA LEU A 23 11.59 -2.94 -18.73
C LEU A 23 10.65 -1.76 -18.46
N SER A 24 9.34 -2.02 -18.44
CA SER A 24 8.33 -1.01 -18.14
C SER A 24 8.49 -0.44 -16.72
N SER A 25 8.75 -1.29 -15.73
CA SER A 25 8.93 -0.87 -14.33
C SER A 25 10.15 0.03 -14.15
N ILE A 26 11.28 -0.30 -14.77
CA ILE A 26 12.49 0.53 -14.73
C ILE A 26 12.27 1.86 -15.49
N ALA A 27 11.62 1.82 -16.63
CA ALA A 27 11.32 3.02 -17.42
C ALA A 27 10.33 3.95 -16.67
N SER A 28 9.32 3.38 -15.98
CA SER A 28 8.39 4.13 -15.15
C SER A 28 9.10 4.74 -13.94
N TRP A 29 9.94 3.96 -13.24
CA TRP A 29 10.73 4.48 -12.13
C TRP A 29 11.60 5.67 -12.56
N ASP A 30 12.32 5.56 -13.69
CA ASP A 30 13.17 6.62 -14.24
C ASP A 30 12.36 7.89 -14.55
N MET A 31 11.13 7.74 -15.04
CA MET A 31 10.24 8.87 -15.35
C MET A 31 9.93 9.74 -14.11
N PHE A 32 9.85 9.14 -12.92
CA PHE A 32 9.58 9.85 -11.67
C PHE A 32 10.83 10.33 -10.93
N THR A 33 12.03 9.94 -11.38
CA THR A 33 13.28 10.19 -10.66
C THR A 33 14.34 10.92 -11.48
N MET A 34 14.88 10.28 -12.52
CA MET A 34 16.09 10.72 -13.22
C MET A 34 15.83 11.29 -14.61
N MET A 35 14.65 11.04 -15.19
CA MET A 35 14.35 11.46 -16.55
C MET A 35 14.35 12.99 -16.68
N PRO A 36 15.09 13.56 -17.64
CA PRO A 36 15.02 15.01 -17.91
C PRO A 36 13.61 15.40 -18.42
N PRO A 37 13.11 16.62 -18.09
CA PRO A 37 11.76 17.05 -18.48
C PRO A 37 11.47 16.95 -19.98
N GLY A 38 12.46 17.16 -20.83
CA GLY A 38 12.33 17.03 -22.29
C GLY A 38 12.09 15.61 -22.78
N GLY A 39 12.28 14.58 -21.94
CA GLY A 39 12.06 13.18 -22.28
C GLY A 39 10.62 12.69 -22.11
N SER A 40 9.74 13.47 -21.46
CA SER A 40 8.40 13.03 -21.03
C SER A 40 7.53 12.48 -22.17
N ALA A 41 7.44 13.18 -23.30
CA ALA A 41 6.60 12.75 -24.42
C ALA A 41 7.07 11.40 -25.00
N ALA A 42 8.37 11.31 -25.33
CA ALA A 42 8.95 10.10 -25.91
C ALA A 42 8.87 8.89 -24.95
N ARG A 43 9.06 9.12 -23.63
CA ARG A 43 8.91 8.08 -22.61
C ARG A 43 7.47 7.62 -22.49
N GLY A 44 6.51 8.55 -22.50
CA GLY A 44 5.08 8.22 -22.48
C GLY A 44 4.66 7.37 -23.68
N GLU A 45 5.08 7.75 -24.89
CA GLU A 45 4.83 6.99 -26.14
C GLU A 45 5.44 5.58 -26.05
N ALA A 46 6.69 5.44 -25.61
CA ALA A 46 7.37 4.15 -25.48
C ALA A 46 6.69 3.23 -24.44
N LEU A 47 6.26 3.76 -23.29
CA LEU A 47 5.52 2.99 -22.28
C LEU A 47 4.13 2.59 -22.77
N ALA A 48 3.44 3.44 -23.53
CA ALA A 48 2.16 3.12 -24.14
C ALA A 48 2.28 1.95 -25.13
N GLU A 49 3.26 2.00 -26.05
CA GLU A 49 3.53 0.90 -26.97
C GLU A 49 3.86 -0.41 -26.24
N MET A 50 4.67 -0.34 -25.17
CA MET A 50 5.00 -1.51 -24.37
C MET A 50 3.76 -2.07 -23.66
N SER A 51 2.87 -1.23 -23.15
CA SER A 51 1.60 -1.63 -22.55
C SER A 51 0.69 -2.34 -23.55
N VAL A 52 0.54 -1.78 -24.77
CA VAL A 52 -0.22 -2.40 -25.85
C VAL A 52 0.35 -3.77 -26.21
N LEU A 53 1.67 -3.89 -26.36
CA LEU A 53 2.32 -5.17 -26.67
C LEU A 53 2.05 -6.23 -25.58
N GLN A 54 2.19 -5.83 -24.29
CA GLN A 54 1.92 -6.74 -23.17
C GLN A 54 0.45 -7.18 -23.14
N HIS A 55 -0.47 -6.24 -23.37
CA HIS A 55 -1.90 -6.51 -23.43
C HIS A 55 -2.22 -7.49 -24.57
N GLN A 56 -1.71 -7.28 -25.78
CA GLN A 56 -1.89 -8.18 -26.92
C GLN A 56 -1.37 -9.60 -26.66
N ILE A 57 -0.21 -9.74 -26.00
CA ILE A 57 0.34 -11.05 -25.63
C ILE A 57 -0.55 -11.74 -24.61
N LEU A 58 -1.00 -11.02 -23.58
CA LEU A 58 -1.83 -11.58 -22.50
C LEU A 58 -3.22 -11.97 -22.99
N THR A 59 -3.83 -11.18 -23.86
CA THR A 59 -5.21 -11.38 -24.33
C THR A 59 -5.30 -12.21 -25.61
N ASP A 60 -4.18 -12.76 -26.13
CA ASP A 60 -4.20 -13.67 -27.28
C ASP A 60 -5.16 -14.84 -26.99
N LYS A 61 -6.04 -15.15 -27.94
CA LYS A 61 -7.03 -16.22 -27.83
C LYS A 61 -6.42 -17.57 -27.40
N LYS A 62 -5.19 -17.86 -27.85
CA LYS A 62 -4.47 -19.06 -27.45
C LYS A 62 -4.19 -19.13 -25.95
N VAL A 63 -4.00 -17.99 -25.28
CA VAL A 63 -3.82 -17.97 -23.82
C VAL A 63 -5.07 -18.49 -23.14
N GLY A 64 -6.26 -18.03 -23.53
CA GLY A 64 -7.52 -18.55 -23.01
C GLY A 64 -7.71 -20.06 -23.28
N GLU A 65 -7.36 -20.52 -24.50
CA GLU A 65 -7.39 -21.95 -24.86
C GLU A 65 -6.43 -22.77 -24.00
N TRP A 66 -5.21 -22.29 -23.77
CA TRP A 66 -4.22 -22.97 -22.90
C TRP A 66 -4.64 -22.96 -21.43
N LEU A 67 -5.25 -21.87 -20.93
CA LEU A 67 -5.77 -21.82 -19.55
C LEU A 67 -6.82 -22.89 -19.32
N ALA A 68 -7.78 -23.02 -20.25
CA ALA A 68 -8.83 -24.06 -20.18
C ALA A 68 -8.24 -25.47 -20.25
N ALA A 69 -7.28 -25.71 -21.15
CA ALA A 69 -6.66 -27.03 -21.29
C ALA A 69 -5.74 -27.38 -20.10
N ALA A 70 -4.99 -26.41 -19.56
CA ALA A 70 -4.12 -26.61 -18.40
C ALA A 70 -4.89 -26.93 -17.11
N ALA A 71 -6.15 -26.53 -17.00
CA ALA A 71 -7.02 -26.87 -15.87
C ALA A 71 -7.29 -28.39 -15.75
N GLU A 72 -7.17 -29.11 -16.86
CA GLU A 72 -7.35 -30.57 -16.94
C GLU A 72 -6.01 -31.34 -16.84
N GLU A 73 -4.88 -30.64 -16.73
CA GLU A 73 -3.56 -31.26 -16.63
C GLU A 73 -3.23 -31.64 -15.17
N ASP A 74 -2.37 -32.66 -14.99
CA ASP A 74 -1.90 -33.10 -13.66
C ASP A 74 -0.82 -32.14 -13.14
N LEU A 75 -1.26 -31.09 -12.43
CA LEU A 75 -0.44 -30.01 -11.87
C LEU A 75 -0.20 -30.22 -10.37
N ASN A 76 1.01 -29.93 -9.90
CA ASN A 76 1.29 -29.87 -8.47
C ASN A 76 0.71 -28.60 -7.82
N ASP A 77 0.75 -28.51 -6.50
CA ASP A 77 0.14 -27.41 -5.73
C ASP A 77 0.62 -26.00 -6.18
N VAL A 78 1.91 -25.86 -6.50
CA VAL A 78 2.48 -24.58 -6.95
C VAL A 78 2.02 -24.24 -8.37
N GLU A 79 2.00 -25.23 -9.25
CA GLU A 79 1.53 -25.09 -10.62
C GLU A 79 0.03 -24.75 -10.66
N GLN A 80 -0.78 -25.35 -9.79
CA GLN A 80 -2.20 -25.01 -9.64
C GLN A 80 -2.37 -23.58 -9.14
N ALA A 81 -1.61 -23.15 -8.13
CA ALA A 81 -1.62 -21.78 -7.66
C ALA A 81 -1.18 -20.79 -8.76
N ASN A 82 -0.16 -21.14 -9.53
CA ASN A 82 0.29 -20.31 -10.66
C ASN A 82 -0.77 -20.22 -11.76
N LEU A 83 -1.43 -21.33 -12.10
CA LEU A 83 -2.52 -21.35 -13.07
C LEU A 83 -3.70 -20.49 -12.61
N ARG A 84 -4.04 -20.51 -11.32
CA ARG A 84 -5.05 -19.62 -10.71
C ARG A 84 -4.70 -18.14 -10.93
N GLU A 85 -3.47 -17.73 -10.65
CA GLU A 85 -3.04 -16.35 -10.83
C GLU A 85 -2.94 -15.98 -12.33
N MET A 86 -2.47 -16.87 -13.20
CA MET A 86 -2.48 -16.67 -14.65
C MET A 86 -3.90 -16.44 -15.17
N THR A 87 -4.86 -17.26 -14.71
CA THR A 87 -6.28 -17.12 -15.06
C THR A 87 -6.84 -15.79 -14.60
N ARG A 88 -6.50 -15.36 -13.38
CA ARG A 88 -6.91 -14.07 -12.84
C ARG A 88 -6.40 -12.91 -13.69
N HIS A 89 -5.11 -12.91 -14.07
CA HIS A 89 -4.52 -11.88 -14.93
C HIS A 89 -5.21 -11.81 -16.29
N TYR A 90 -5.44 -12.97 -16.91
CA TYR A 90 -6.13 -13.06 -18.20
C TYR A 90 -7.56 -12.53 -18.10
N GLN A 91 -8.33 -12.95 -17.11
CA GLN A 91 -9.70 -12.50 -16.91
C GLN A 91 -9.78 -11.00 -16.67
N GLN A 92 -8.90 -10.44 -15.84
CA GLN A 92 -8.84 -9.00 -15.59
C GLN A 92 -8.56 -8.20 -16.87
N ALA A 93 -7.71 -8.73 -17.77
CA ALA A 93 -7.34 -8.07 -19.01
C ALA A 93 -8.39 -8.19 -20.13
N THR A 94 -9.20 -9.26 -20.12
CA THR A 94 -10.16 -9.55 -21.22
C THR A 94 -11.61 -9.20 -20.90
N LEU A 95 -11.90 -8.88 -19.64
CA LEU A 95 -13.29 -8.71 -19.18
C LEU A 95 -13.96 -7.43 -19.69
N LEU A 96 -13.20 -6.34 -19.78
CA LEU A 96 -13.74 -5.03 -20.15
C LEU A 96 -13.66 -4.80 -21.66
N PRO A 97 -14.68 -4.20 -22.29
CA PRO A 97 -14.60 -3.71 -23.66
C PRO A 97 -13.49 -2.66 -23.81
N GLU A 98 -12.74 -2.71 -24.91
CA GLU A 98 -11.69 -1.73 -25.20
C GLU A 98 -12.18 -0.29 -25.15
N SER A 99 -13.41 -0.02 -25.64
CA SER A 99 -14.03 1.31 -25.59
C SER A 99 -14.23 1.83 -24.16
N LEU A 100 -14.53 0.97 -23.20
CA LEU A 100 -14.66 1.36 -21.79
C LEU A 100 -13.31 1.64 -21.18
N VAL A 101 -12.29 0.83 -21.49
CA VAL A 101 -10.90 1.04 -21.02
C VAL A 101 -10.37 2.38 -21.52
N GLU A 102 -10.58 2.68 -22.82
CA GLU A 102 -10.18 3.97 -23.42
C GLU A 102 -10.92 5.15 -22.76
N ALA A 103 -12.25 5.06 -22.63
CA ALA A 103 -13.06 6.12 -22.03
C ALA A 103 -12.63 6.39 -20.57
N LYS A 104 -12.36 5.36 -19.78
CA LYS A 104 -11.84 5.50 -18.40
C LYS A 104 -10.49 6.18 -18.36
N SER A 105 -9.56 5.78 -19.22
CA SER A 105 -8.23 6.38 -19.30
C SER A 105 -8.31 7.88 -19.61
N LEU A 106 -9.12 8.27 -20.58
CA LEU A 106 -9.32 9.66 -20.98
C LEU A 106 -10.01 10.48 -19.85
N ALA A 107 -11.05 9.94 -19.23
CA ALA A 107 -11.76 10.61 -18.14
C ALA A 107 -10.87 10.78 -16.91
N GLY A 108 -10.10 9.75 -16.53
CA GLY A 108 -9.18 9.79 -15.40
C GLY A 108 -8.06 10.81 -15.62
N SER A 109 -7.39 10.76 -16.76
CA SER A 109 -6.32 11.71 -17.11
C SER A 109 -6.82 13.16 -17.09
N LYS A 110 -8.01 13.43 -17.65
CA LYS A 110 -8.64 14.75 -17.62
C LYS A 110 -8.96 15.20 -16.19
N CYS A 111 -9.53 14.31 -15.39
CA CYS A 111 -9.92 14.60 -14.01
C CYS A 111 -8.68 14.87 -13.15
N GLU A 112 -7.66 14.02 -13.22
CA GLU A 112 -6.40 14.20 -12.47
C GLU A 112 -5.68 15.49 -12.86
N HIS A 113 -5.55 15.78 -14.16
CA HIS A 113 -4.91 16.99 -14.61
C HIS A 113 -5.61 18.26 -14.10
N ALA A 114 -6.96 18.29 -14.18
CA ALA A 114 -7.74 19.41 -13.65
C ALA A 114 -7.65 19.52 -12.13
N TRP A 115 -7.65 18.39 -11.40
CA TRP A 115 -7.55 18.32 -9.94
C TRP A 115 -6.29 19.02 -9.41
N ARG A 116 -5.17 18.99 -10.12
CA ARG A 116 -3.91 19.63 -9.71
C ARG A 116 -4.04 21.15 -9.49
N THR A 117 -4.97 21.80 -10.17
CA THR A 117 -5.29 23.23 -10.01
C THR A 117 -6.56 23.46 -9.21
N GLN A 118 -7.57 22.61 -9.35
CA GLN A 118 -8.85 22.74 -8.66
C GLN A 118 -8.73 22.48 -7.16
N ARG A 119 -7.92 21.51 -6.74
CA ARG A 119 -7.70 21.25 -5.32
C ARG A 119 -7.08 22.43 -4.58
N PRO A 120 -5.95 23.01 -4.98
CA PRO A 120 -5.41 24.23 -4.33
C PRO A 120 -6.39 25.40 -4.31
N ALA A 121 -7.20 25.54 -5.35
CA ALA A 121 -8.23 26.56 -5.46
C ALA A 121 -9.50 26.29 -4.64
N ASN A 122 -9.61 25.13 -3.99
CA ASN A 122 -10.81 24.67 -3.28
C ASN A 122 -12.07 24.61 -4.18
N ASP A 123 -11.88 24.36 -5.47
CA ASP A 123 -12.92 24.35 -6.51
C ASP A 123 -13.63 22.99 -6.59
N TRP A 124 -14.58 22.75 -5.69
CA TRP A 124 -15.39 21.54 -5.71
C TRP A 124 -16.29 21.45 -6.96
N LEU A 125 -16.86 22.55 -7.39
CA LEU A 125 -17.79 22.55 -8.52
C LEU A 125 -17.10 22.13 -9.83
N GLY A 126 -15.91 22.68 -10.08
CA GLY A 126 -15.11 22.27 -11.23
C GLY A 126 -14.63 20.82 -11.13
N PHE A 127 -14.21 20.39 -9.95
CA PHE A 127 -13.74 19.01 -9.72
C PHE A 127 -14.88 17.99 -9.85
N SER A 128 -16.02 18.22 -9.23
CA SER A 128 -17.16 17.31 -9.23
C SER A 128 -17.69 17.04 -10.65
N ALA A 129 -17.62 18.02 -11.54
CA ALA A 129 -18.03 17.86 -12.93
C ALA A 129 -17.18 16.80 -13.67
N ASN A 130 -15.86 16.76 -13.42
CA ASN A 130 -14.98 15.73 -13.98
C ASN A 130 -15.14 14.39 -13.25
N LEU A 131 -15.28 14.40 -11.92
CA LEU A 131 -15.44 13.20 -11.12
C LEU A 131 -16.73 12.42 -11.47
N LYS A 132 -17.82 13.10 -11.83
CA LYS A 132 -19.07 12.46 -12.26
C LYS A 132 -18.88 11.51 -13.45
N GLU A 133 -18.05 11.88 -14.42
CA GLU A 133 -17.77 11.01 -15.57
C GLU A 133 -16.89 9.82 -15.14
N VAL A 134 -15.88 10.04 -14.31
CA VAL A 134 -15.06 8.97 -13.77
C VAL A 134 -15.92 7.96 -12.97
N VAL A 135 -16.80 8.44 -12.11
CA VAL A 135 -17.70 7.58 -11.31
C VAL A 135 -18.66 6.80 -12.20
N LYS A 136 -19.25 7.43 -13.21
CA LYS A 136 -20.14 6.76 -14.17
C LYS A 136 -19.44 5.59 -14.86
N LEU A 137 -18.23 5.80 -15.39
CA LEU A 137 -17.45 4.77 -16.07
C LEU A 137 -16.95 3.69 -15.09
N SER A 138 -16.62 4.06 -13.86
CA SER A 138 -16.24 3.11 -12.81
C SER A 138 -17.42 2.24 -12.35
N ARG A 139 -18.62 2.79 -12.29
CA ARG A 139 -19.85 2.01 -12.04
C ARG A 139 -20.13 1.00 -13.18
N GLU A 140 -19.88 1.38 -14.44
CA GLU A 140 -20.02 0.47 -15.58
C GLU A 140 -19.00 -0.67 -15.50
N GLU A 141 -17.72 -0.39 -15.23
CA GLU A 141 -16.71 -1.40 -14.96
C GLU A 141 -17.11 -2.32 -13.81
N ALA A 142 -17.50 -1.74 -12.67
CA ALA A 142 -17.88 -2.48 -11.48
C ALA A 142 -19.04 -3.45 -11.77
N ARG A 143 -20.03 -3.02 -12.54
CA ARG A 143 -21.17 -3.85 -12.96
C ARG A 143 -20.72 -5.03 -13.84
N LEU A 144 -19.89 -4.78 -14.85
CA LEU A 144 -19.40 -5.84 -15.75
C LEU A 144 -18.59 -6.88 -14.99
N ARG A 145 -17.70 -6.43 -14.08
CA ARG A 145 -16.91 -7.32 -13.22
C ARG A 145 -17.80 -8.10 -12.25
N ALA A 146 -18.80 -7.44 -11.66
CA ALA A 146 -19.72 -8.06 -10.72
C ALA A 146 -20.59 -9.14 -11.41
N GLU A 147 -21.08 -8.88 -12.61
CA GLU A 147 -21.83 -9.87 -13.43
C GLU A 147 -20.98 -11.11 -13.73
N ALA A 148 -19.71 -10.91 -14.11
CA ALA A 148 -18.81 -12.02 -14.41
C ALA A 148 -18.42 -12.85 -13.17
N LYS A 149 -18.32 -12.21 -12.00
CA LYS A 149 -17.87 -12.85 -10.75
C LYS A 149 -19.02 -13.31 -9.84
N GLY A 150 -20.23 -12.79 -10.02
CA GLY A 150 -21.40 -13.08 -9.18
C GLY A 150 -21.31 -12.42 -7.79
N CYS A 151 -20.82 -11.17 -7.73
CA CYS A 151 -20.66 -10.40 -6.49
C CYS A 151 -21.28 -9.00 -6.60
N THR A 152 -21.13 -8.17 -5.54
CA THR A 152 -21.58 -6.77 -5.61
C THR A 152 -20.65 -5.92 -6.47
N PRO A 153 -21.11 -4.79 -7.04
CA PRO A 153 -20.27 -3.91 -7.83
C PRO A 153 -19.01 -3.44 -7.08
N TYR A 154 -19.14 -3.04 -5.82
CA TYR A 154 -18.00 -2.61 -5.03
C TYR A 154 -17.01 -3.76 -4.73
N ASP A 155 -17.52 -4.96 -4.40
CA ASP A 155 -16.66 -6.13 -4.17
C ASP A 155 -15.85 -6.50 -5.41
N ALA A 156 -16.40 -6.29 -6.59
CA ALA A 156 -15.70 -6.55 -7.85
C ALA A 156 -14.51 -5.61 -8.08
N LEU A 157 -14.58 -4.35 -7.64
CA LEU A 157 -13.46 -3.42 -7.66
C LEU A 157 -12.46 -3.68 -6.53
N LEU A 158 -12.95 -3.96 -5.32
CA LEU A 158 -12.14 -4.34 -4.17
C LEU A 158 -11.25 -5.55 -4.48
N ASP A 159 -11.79 -6.54 -5.17
CA ASP A 159 -11.06 -7.76 -5.55
C ASP A 159 -9.85 -7.50 -6.46
N ILE A 160 -9.80 -6.38 -7.17
CA ILE A 160 -8.62 -6.01 -7.98
C ILE A 160 -7.39 -5.89 -7.08
N PHE A 161 -7.55 -5.29 -5.90
CA PHE A 161 -6.49 -5.01 -4.94
C PHE A 161 -6.36 -6.08 -3.86
N GLU A 162 -7.51 -6.57 -3.38
CA GLU A 162 -7.62 -7.55 -2.30
C GLU A 162 -8.39 -8.79 -2.77
N PRO A 163 -7.72 -9.75 -3.42
CA PRO A 163 -8.37 -10.97 -3.87
C PRO A 163 -9.16 -11.66 -2.76
N ASP A 164 -10.43 -11.99 -3.07
CA ASP A 164 -11.37 -12.69 -2.19
C ASP A 164 -11.87 -11.89 -0.96
N MET A 165 -11.44 -10.62 -0.79
CA MET A 165 -12.02 -9.73 0.22
C MET A 165 -13.39 -9.23 -0.24
N THR A 166 -14.31 -9.08 0.72
CA THR A 166 -15.66 -8.58 0.47
C THR A 166 -16.02 -7.41 1.37
N SER A 167 -16.93 -6.55 0.91
CA SER A 167 -17.49 -5.48 1.73
C SER A 167 -18.18 -6.01 2.98
N ALA A 168 -18.84 -7.16 2.91
CA ALA A 168 -19.41 -7.81 4.08
C ALA A 168 -18.36 -8.12 5.18
N ARG A 169 -17.17 -8.57 4.79
CA ARG A 169 -16.06 -8.80 5.73
C ARG A 169 -15.49 -7.49 6.25
N LEU A 170 -15.34 -6.48 5.39
CA LEU A 170 -14.90 -5.14 5.81
C LEU A 170 -15.87 -4.49 6.78
N ASP A 171 -17.18 -4.63 6.56
CA ASP A 171 -18.22 -4.10 7.46
C ASP A 171 -18.12 -4.69 8.87
N VAL A 172 -17.77 -5.96 9.00
CA VAL A 172 -17.51 -6.58 10.32
C VAL A 172 -16.26 -5.97 10.98
N LEU A 173 -15.15 -5.87 10.23
CA LEU A 173 -13.88 -5.35 10.76
C LEU A 173 -13.98 -3.86 11.11
N PHE A 174 -14.48 -3.05 10.19
CA PHE A 174 -14.58 -1.61 10.38
C PHE A 174 -15.73 -1.22 11.31
N GLY A 175 -16.81 -2.03 11.33
CA GLY A 175 -17.89 -1.87 12.29
C GLY A 175 -17.42 -2.10 13.72
N ASP A 176 -16.62 -3.12 13.97
CA ASP A 176 -15.98 -3.31 15.29
C ASP A 176 -15.09 -2.12 15.65
N MET A 177 -14.25 -1.65 14.72
CA MET A 177 -13.37 -0.50 14.93
C MET A 177 -14.13 0.77 15.34
N LYS A 178 -15.29 1.02 14.76
CA LYS A 178 -16.16 2.16 15.12
C LYS A 178 -16.55 2.17 16.60
N THR A 179 -16.64 1.02 17.22
CA THR A 179 -17.09 0.90 18.62
C THR A 179 -16.06 1.34 19.64
N TRP A 180 -14.78 1.39 19.27
CA TRP A 180 -13.70 1.64 20.22
C TRP A 180 -12.66 2.68 19.78
N LEU A 181 -12.43 2.88 18.48
CA LEU A 181 -11.36 3.77 18.01
C LEU A 181 -11.57 5.24 18.37
N PRO A 182 -12.77 5.84 18.26
CA PRO A 182 -12.98 7.22 18.67
C PRO A 182 -12.69 7.45 20.16
N ASP A 183 -13.11 6.53 21.04
CA ASP A 183 -12.85 6.59 22.46
C ASP A 183 -11.37 6.42 22.79
N LEU A 184 -10.68 5.50 22.09
CA LEU A 184 -9.23 5.32 22.22
C LEU A 184 -8.50 6.60 21.84
N LEU A 185 -8.84 7.17 20.67
CA LEU A 185 -8.24 8.42 20.19
C LEU A 185 -8.41 9.57 21.20
N ALA A 186 -9.62 9.75 21.73
CA ALA A 186 -9.89 10.78 22.73
C ALA A 186 -9.03 10.61 23.99
N LYS A 187 -8.94 9.37 24.53
CA LYS A 187 -8.12 9.05 25.70
C LYS A 187 -6.63 9.26 25.46
N VAL A 188 -6.14 8.90 24.28
CA VAL A 188 -4.73 9.10 23.91
C VAL A 188 -4.41 10.58 23.80
N VAL A 189 -5.26 11.38 23.15
CA VAL A 189 -5.10 12.84 23.03
C VAL A 189 -5.12 13.49 24.42
N GLU A 190 -6.06 13.11 25.29
CA GLU A 190 -6.14 13.63 26.67
C GLU A 190 -4.87 13.28 27.47
N LYS A 191 -4.39 12.02 27.40
CA LYS A 191 -3.16 11.59 28.08
C LYS A 191 -1.95 12.36 27.57
N GLN A 192 -1.83 12.55 26.26
CA GLN A 192 -0.70 13.24 25.66
C GLN A 192 -0.73 14.76 25.84
N ALA A 193 -1.90 15.37 26.06
CA ALA A 193 -2.02 16.78 26.40
C ALA A 193 -1.33 17.16 27.71
N GLN A 194 -1.05 16.17 28.57
CA GLN A 194 -0.32 16.37 29.83
C GLN A 194 1.22 16.36 29.65
N ARG A 195 1.72 16.08 28.44
CA ARG A 195 3.14 16.03 28.11
C ARG A 195 3.54 17.24 27.27
N SER A 196 4.72 17.77 27.53
CA SER A 196 5.38 18.70 26.61
C SER A 196 6.22 17.92 25.61
N PHE A 197 6.11 18.27 24.34
CA PHE A 197 6.93 17.71 23.26
C PHE A 197 7.92 18.78 22.81
N VAL A 198 9.18 18.45 22.76
CA VAL A 198 10.22 19.32 22.22
C VAL A 198 10.48 18.90 20.76
N PRO A 199 10.10 19.76 19.79
CA PRO A 199 10.34 19.43 18.38
C PRO A 199 11.83 19.46 18.06
N PRO A 200 12.30 18.56 17.18
CA PRO A 200 13.63 18.66 16.61
C PRO A 200 13.85 20.00 15.92
N GLN A 201 15.05 20.56 16.05
CA GLN A 201 15.41 21.85 15.46
C GLN A 201 16.41 21.64 14.33
N GLY A 202 16.04 22.06 13.11
CA GLY A 202 16.89 22.05 11.94
C GLY A 202 17.90 23.19 11.91
N PRO A 203 18.61 23.39 10.80
CA PRO A 203 18.40 22.67 9.57
C PRO A 203 18.92 21.23 9.62
N PHE A 204 18.22 20.32 8.92
CA PHE A 204 18.62 18.92 8.72
C PHE A 204 19.12 18.76 7.28
N PRO A 205 20.41 18.90 7.00
CA PRO A 205 20.93 18.89 5.63
C PRO A 205 20.55 17.61 4.89
N THR A 206 20.05 17.73 3.68
CA THR A 206 19.59 16.62 2.81
C THR A 206 20.61 15.49 2.72
N ALA A 207 21.92 15.82 2.58
CA ALA A 207 22.98 14.82 2.51
C ALA A 207 23.07 13.98 3.80
N THR A 208 22.93 14.62 4.96
CA THR A 208 22.99 13.97 6.28
C THR A 208 21.73 13.12 6.53
N GLN A 209 20.55 13.61 6.12
CA GLN A 209 19.31 12.81 6.17
C GLN A 209 19.44 11.56 5.30
N ARG A 210 20.02 11.69 4.09
CA ARG A 210 20.26 10.56 3.19
C ARG A 210 21.20 9.52 3.82
N GLU A 211 22.26 9.94 4.47
CA GLU A 211 23.16 9.02 5.17
C GLU A 211 22.45 8.26 6.29
N LEU A 212 21.61 8.94 7.08
CA LEU A 212 20.81 8.29 8.13
C LEU A 212 19.82 7.30 7.52
N GLY A 213 19.15 7.67 6.43
CA GLY A 213 18.24 6.79 5.69
C GLY A 213 18.93 5.52 5.18
N LEU A 214 20.12 5.65 4.57
CA LEU A 214 20.92 4.51 4.11
C LEU A 214 21.36 3.61 5.25
N GLU A 215 21.70 4.18 6.42
CA GLU A 215 22.03 3.38 7.61
C GLU A 215 20.80 2.65 8.14
N ALA A 216 19.63 3.29 8.21
CA ALA A 216 18.39 2.64 8.60
C ALA A 216 18.04 1.48 7.64
N MET A 217 18.17 1.68 6.33
CA MET A 217 17.98 0.61 5.33
C MET A 217 18.91 -0.57 5.58
N LYS A 218 20.19 -0.30 5.86
CA LYS A 218 21.19 -1.32 6.17
C LYS A 218 20.86 -2.09 7.45
N MET A 219 20.47 -1.38 8.53
CA MET A 219 19.97 -1.99 9.76
C MET A 219 18.80 -2.92 9.51
N LEU A 220 17.87 -2.51 8.64
CA LEU A 220 16.68 -3.26 8.25
C LEU A 220 16.94 -4.32 7.18
N GLY A 221 18.19 -4.55 6.82
CA GLY A 221 18.63 -5.65 5.98
C GLY A 221 18.35 -5.48 4.49
N PHE A 222 18.18 -4.24 3.99
CA PHE A 222 18.04 -3.97 2.57
C PHE A 222 19.30 -4.44 1.80
N ASP A 223 19.09 -5.20 0.72
CA ASP A 223 20.18 -5.64 -0.15
C ASP A 223 20.47 -4.58 -1.23
N PHE A 224 21.56 -3.83 -1.02
CA PHE A 224 22.01 -2.82 -1.97
C PHE A 224 22.62 -3.37 -3.26
N ASN A 225 22.87 -4.68 -3.37
CA ASN A 225 23.24 -5.31 -4.65
C ASN A 225 22.00 -5.53 -5.54
N GLY A 226 20.81 -5.60 -4.94
CA GLY A 226 19.54 -5.77 -5.61
C GLY A 226 18.61 -4.56 -5.46
N GLY A 227 19.16 -3.33 -5.26
CA GLY A 227 18.31 -2.15 -5.17
C GLY A 227 19.04 -0.87 -4.79
N ARG A 228 18.30 0.25 -4.69
CA ARG A 228 18.85 1.59 -4.43
C ARG A 228 17.83 2.54 -3.82
N LEU A 229 18.32 3.66 -3.25
CA LEU A 229 17.54 4.79 -2.74
C LEU A 229 17.78 6.04 -3.60
N ASP A 230 16.69 6.65 -4.07
CA ASP A 230 16.72 7.89 -4.84
C ASP A 230 15.70 8.91 -4.32
N VAL A 231 15.52 10.02 -5.03
CA VAL A 231 14.61 11.11 -4.66
C VAL A 231 13.46 11.19 -5.66
N SER A 232 12.24 11.36 -5.16
CA SER A 232 11.05 11.66 -5.97
C SER A 232 10.13 12.64 -5.25
N ALA A 233 9.12 13.16 -5.96
CA ALA A 233 8.13 14.06 -5.38
C ALA A 233 7.27 13.38 -4.29
N HIS A 234 7.00 12.10 -4.48
CA HIS A 234 6.28 11.26 -3.52
C HIS A 234 7.07 9.96 -3.32
N PRO A 235 7.41 9.56 -2.08
CA PRO A 235 8.05 8.28 -1.80
C PRO A 235 7.28 7.10 -2.40
N PHE A 236 8.01 6.13 -2.94
CA PHE A 236 7.44 4.88 -3.43
C PHE A 236 8.50 3.78 -3.54
N CYS A 237 8.06 2.54 -3.51
CA CYS A 237 8.84 1.36 -3.85
C CYS A 237 8.47 0.90 -5.27
N GLY A 238 9.45 0.77 -6.14
CA GLY A 238 9.30 0.35 -7.53
C GLY A 238 10.42 -0.57 -7.99
N GLY A 239 10.51 -0.77 -9.30
CA GLY A 239 11.44 -1.72 -9.89
C GLY A 239 10.86 -3.13 -9.98
N VAL A 240 11.72 -4.11 -9.78
CA VAL A 240 11.39 -5.55 -9.82
C VAL A 240 12.13 -6.26 -8.69
N PRO A 241 11.76 -7.51 -8.32
CA PRO A 241 12.40 -8.22 -7.21
C PRO A 241 13.93 -8.32 -7.27
N GLU A 242 14.53 -8.29 -8.46
CA GLU A 242 15.99 -8.32 -8.68
C GLU A 242 16.64 -6.93 -8.67
N ASP A 243 15.85 -5.85 -8.81
CA ASP A 243 16.30 -4.45 -8.86
C ASP A 243 15.23 -3.57 -8.22
N VAL A 244 15.13 -3.63 -6.89
CA VAL A 244 14.12 -2.90 -6.10
C VAL A 244 14.60 -1.48 -5.84
N ARG A 245 13.82 -0.51 -6.26
CA ARG A 245 14.17 0.90 -6.20
C ARG A 245 13.20 1.67 -5.34
N ILE A 246 13.66 2.14 -4.19
CA ILE A 246 12.85 2.97 -3.30
C ILE A 246 13.22 4.44 -3.46
N THR A 247 12.28 5.31 -3.18
CA THR A 247 12.48 6.75 -3.23
C THR A 247 12.03 7.40 -1.94
N THR A 248 12.58 8.58 -1.65
CA THR A 248 12.14 9.43 -0.55
C THR A 248 12.12 10.89 -0.98
N ARG A 249 11.60 11.75 -0.11
CA ARG A 249 11.62 13.20 -0.25
C ARG A 249 12.23 13.80 1.02
N TYR A 250 13.16 14.71 0.86
CA TYR A 250 13.81 15.40 1.96
C TYR A 250 13.23 16.81 2.16
N ASP A 251 13.11 17.19 3.43
CA ASP A 251 12.82 18.56 3.87
C ASP A 251 13.85 18.93 4.95
N GLU A 252 14.55 20.05 4.76
CA GLU A 252 15.60 20.46 5.71
C GLU A 252 15.05 21.02 7.03
N ASP A 253 13.75 21.27 7.08
CA ASP A 253 13.05 21.68 8.30
C ASP A 253 12.43 20.49 9.07
N GLU A 254 12.39 19.28 8.45
CA GLU A 254 11.70 18.13 9.00
C GLU A 254 12.48 16.82 8.78
N LEU A 255 12.99 16.22 9.87
CA LEU A 255 13.84 15.01 9.82
C LEU A 255 13.03 13.71 9.70
N LEU A 256 11.93 13.62 10.44
CA LEU A 256 11.31 12.31 10.69
C LEU A 256 10.49 11.79 9.49
N SER A 257 9.92 12.69 8.69
CA SER A 257 9.16 12.32 7.50
C SER A 257 10.01 11.53 6.51
N ALA A 258 11.20 12.06 6.17
CA ALA A 258 12.12 11.37 5.27
C ALA A 258 12.61 10.03 5.86
N LEU A 259 12.96 10.01 7.14
CA LEU A 259 13.47 8.82 7.83
C LEU A 259 12.41 7.70 7.88
N PHE A 260 11.18 8.01 8.33
CA PHE A 260 10.12 7.01 8.41
C PHE A 260 9.57 6.63 7.05
N GLY A 261 9.59 7.54 6.07
CA GLY A 261 9.33 7.21 4.68
C GLY A 261 10.32 6.17 4.15
N VAL A 262 11.63 6.34 4.40
CA VAL A 262 12.65 5.35 4.02
C VAL A 262 12.42 4.01 4.74
N ILE A 263 12.07 4.01 6.03
CA ILE A 263 11.77 2.78 6.79
C ILE A 263 10.55 2.07 6.20
N HIS A 264 9.49 2.82 5.88
CA HIS A 264 8.28 2.32 5.25
C HIS A 264 8.59 1.65 3.90
N GLU A 265 9.24 2.38 2.99
CA GLU A 265 9.60 1.85 1.67
C GLU A 265 10.58 0.67 1.77
N THR A 266 11.43 0.64 2.80
CA THR A 266 12.29 -0.53 3.07
C THR A 266 11.48 -1.77 3.42
N GLY A 267 10.34 -1.64 4.09
CA GLY A 267 9.43 -2.75 4.36
C GLY A 267 8.88 -3.36 3.08
N HIS A 268 8.38 -2.54 2.14
CA HIS A 268 7.98 -2.96 0.80
C HIS A 268 9.13 -3.64 0.06
N ALA A 269 10.30 -3.01 0.07
CA ALA A 269 11.48 -3.50 -0.64
C ALA A 269 11.97 -4.85 -0.09
N ARG A 270 11.94 -5.05 1.22
CA ARG A 270 12.34 -6.33 1.84
C ARG A 270 11.41 -7.47 1.44
N TYR A 271 10.11 -7.21 1.27
CA TYR A 271 9.18 -8.17 0.72
C TYR A 271 9.57 -8.53 -0.72
N GLU A 272 9.70 -7.54 -1.60
CA GLU A 272 10.06 -7.73 -3.01
C GLU A 272 11.40 -8.48 -3.17
N GLN A 273 12.44 -8.08 -2.44
CA GLN A 273 13.75 -8.72 -2.50
C GLN A 273 13.76 -10.18 -2.05
N ASN A 274 12.77 -10.61 -1.26
CA ASN A 274 12.66 -11.96 -0.71
C ASN A 274 11.53 -12.80 -1.32
N LEU A 275 10.87 -12.34 -2.37
CA LEU A 275 9.91 -13.12 -3.13
C LEU A 275 10.54 -14.39 -3.71
N PRO A 276 9.77 -15.47 -3.94
CA PRO A 276 10.31 -16.79 -4.26
C PRO A 276 11.02 -16.84 -5.62
N ARG A 277 12.34 -16.86 -5.61
CA ARG A 277 13.19 -16.89 -6.81
C ARG A 277 13.00 -18.15 -7.66
N ALA A 278 12.61 -19.26 -7.05
CA ALA A 278 12.35 -20.51 -7.76
C ALA A 278 11.23 -20.38 -8.80
N TRP A 279 10.34 -19.40 -8.64
CA TRP A 279 9.20 -19.15 -9.53
C TRP A 279 9.32 -17.80 -10.26
N ALA A 280 10.49 -17.20 -10.27
CA ALA A 280 10.71 -15.88 -10.87
C ALA A 280 10.14 -15.81 -12.30
N GLY A 281 9.47 -14.72 -12.61
CA GLY A 281 8.80 -14.51 -13.90
C GLY A 281 7.43 -15.16 -14.03
N GLN A 282 6.91 -15.78 -12.97
CA GLN A 282 5.58 -16.37 -12.92
C GLN A 282 4.67 -15.59 -11.95
N PRO A 283 3.35 -15.50 -12.22
CA PRO A 283 2.42 -14.77 -11.33
C PRO A 283 2.43 -15.27 -9.89
N VAL A 284 2.62 -16.56 -9.65
CA VAL A 284 2.71 -17.13 -8.29
C VAL A 284 3.90 -16.61 -7.50
N ALA A 285 4.93 -16.06 -8.15
CA ALA A 285 6.08 -15.44 -7.49
C ALA A 285 5.85 -14.00 -7.05
N LEU A 286 4.78 -13.35 -7.49
CA LEU A 286 4.47 -11.98 -7.14
C LEU A 286 3.91 -11.88 -5.70
N ALA A 287 3.98 -10.69 -5.11
CA ALA A 287 3.38 -10.40 -3.82
C ALA A 287 1.87 -10.69 -3.81
N ARG A 288 1.32 -11.12 -2.64
CA ARG A 288 -0.05 -11.66 -2.57
C ARG A 288 -1.14 -10.64 -2.87
N SER A 289 -1.22 -9.56 -2.13
CA SER A 289 -2.26 -8.52 -2.26
C SER A 289 -1.69 -7.16 -1.89
N THR A 290 -2.42 -6.09 -2.20
CA THR A 290 -2.04 -4.74 -1.82
C THR A 290 -1.93 -4.60 -0.30
N ALA A 291 -2.87 -5.15 0.48
CA ALA A 291 -2.81 -5.08 1.94
C ALA A 291 -1.70 -5.95 2.54
N ILE A 292 -1.39 -7.11 1.97
CA ILE A 292 -0.21 -7.89 2.41
C ILE A 292 1.07 -7.14 2.11
N HIS A 293 1.17 -6.48 0.95
CA HIS A 293 2.31 -5.64 0.60
C HIS A 293 2.45 -4.45 1.56
N GLU A 294 1.35 -3.74 1.82
CA GLU A 294 1.29 -2.64 2.78
C GLU A 294 1.53 -3.12 4.23
N SER A 295 1.17 -4.35 4.56
CA SER A 295 1.47 -4.89 5.89
C SER A 295 2.96 -4.99 6.15
N GLN A 296 3.80 -5.16 5.12
CA GLN A 296 5.26 -5.23 5.29
C GLN A 296 5.85 -3.83 5.51
N SER A 297 5.39 -2.81 4.82
CA SER A 297 5.78 -1.42 5.06
C SER A 297 5.37 -0.96 6.45
N LEU A 298 4.11 -1.20 6.85
CA LEU A 298 3.61 -0.84 8.17
C LEU A 298 4.18 -1.70 9.31
N PHE A 299 4.56 -2.94 9.02
CA PHE A 299 5.32 -3.75 9.97
C PHE A 299 6.68 -3.10 10.29
N PHE A 300 7.39 -2.63 9.26
CA PHE A 300 8.68 -1.97 9.42
C PHE A 300 8.53 -0.56 10.02
N GLU A 301 7.60 0.24 9.54
CA GLU A 301 7.40 1.59 10.05
C GLU A 301 6.72 1.62 11.42
N MET A 302 5.51 1.05 11.52
CA MET A 302 4.67 1.21 12.70
C MET A 302 5.01 0.20 13.80
N GLN A 303 5.10 -1.10 13.48
CA GLN A 303 5.30 -2.12 14.49
C GLN A 303 6.74 -2.10 15.02
N LEU A 304 7.72 -2.09 14.13
CA LEU A 304 9.15 -2.09 14.45
C LEU A 304 9.68 -0.67 14.68
N GLY A 305 9.63 0.19 13.67
CA GLY A 305 10.28 1.50 13.62
C GLY A 305 9.84 2.48 14.71
N ARG A 306 8.55 2.46 15.08
CA ARG A 306 8.03 3.28 16.19
C ARG A 306 8.01 2.57 17.55
N SER A 307 8.59 1.37 17.64
CA SER A 307 8.76 0.70 18.94
C SER A 307 9.86 1.37 19.77
N GLU A 308 9.69 1.37 21.10
CA GLU A 308 10.72 1.88 22.02
C GLU A 308 12.08 1.23 21.78
N ALA A 309 12.11 -0.07 21.60
CA ALA A 309 13.34 -0.83 21.39
C ALA A 309 14.11 -0.36 20.15
N PHE A 310 13.41 -0.16 19.03
CA PHE A 310 14.03 0.32 17.79
C PHE A 310 14.45 1.78 17.89
N LEU A 311 13.62 2.65 18.46
CA LEU A 311 13.94 4.08 18.64
C LEU A 311 15.18 4.28 19.52
N LYS A 312 15.33 3.49 20.60
CA LYS A 312 16.54 3.48 21.43
C LYS A 312 17.76 3.03 20.65
N HIS A 313 17.63 2.01 19.81
CA HIS A 313 18.72 1.54 18.94
C HIS A 313 19.11 2.56 17.87
N LEU A 314 18.14 3.28 17.30
CA LEU A 314 18.35 4.30 16.26
C LEU A 314 18.95 5.61 16.79
N LEU A 315 18.62 5.99 18.02
CA LEU A 315 18.96 7.29 18.60
C LEU A 315 20.45 7.64 18.56
N PRO A 316 21.40 6.72 18.82
CA PRO A 316 22.84 7.00 18.65
C PRO A 316 23.23 7.44 17.24
N ALA A 317 22.61 6.88 16.21
CA ALA A 317 22.85 7.26 14.82
C ALA A 317 22.32 8.68 14.51
N VAL A 318 21.20 9.07 15.13
CA VAL A 318 20.64 10.44 15.07
C VAL A 318 21.59 11.42 15.74
N HIS A 319 22.07 11.13 16.96
CA HIS A 319 23.04 11.96 17.68
C HIS A 319 24.36 12.15 16.93
N ALA A 320 24.87 11.09 16.32
CA ALA A 320 26.13 11.15 15.58
C ALA A 320 26.06 12.11 14.37
N ARG A 321 24.87 12.32 13.81
CA ARG A 321 24.65 13.14 12.59
C ARG A 321 24.16 14.54 12.88
N PHE A 322 23.26 14.69 13.85
CA PHE A 322 22.56 15.95 14.12
C PHE A 322 22.92 16.55 15.47
N GLY A 323 23.90 15.95 16.18
CA GLY A 323 24.34 16.42 17.49
C GLY A 323 23.32 16.15 18.60
N SER A 324 23.65 16.63 19.80
CA SER A 324 22.77 16.55 20.96
C SER A 324 21.86 17.78 21.03
N GLN A 325 20.57 17.55 21.12
CA GLN A 325 19.57 18.58 21.43
C GLN A 325 18.49 17.97 22.34
N ALA A 326 17.75 18.82 23.05
CA ALA A 326 16.72 18.36 23.99
C ALA A 326 15.65 17.46 23.29
N ALA A 327 15.39 17.73 22.03
CA ALA A 327 14.50 16.92 21.20
C ALA A 327 14.96 15.46 21.03
N PHE A 328 16.25 15.21 21.12
CA PHE A 328 16.87 13.87 21.00
C PHE A 328 17.20 13.24 22.35
N SER A 329 16.67 13.75 23.48
CA SER A 329 16.66 12.93 24.68
C SER A 329 15.81 11.68 24.44
N GLU A 330 16.22 10.52 25.00
CA GLU A 330 15.53 9.24 24.77
C GLU A 330 14.02 9.34 25.01
N GLU A 331 13.63 9.92 26.16
CA GLU A 331 12.23 10.07 26.52
C GLU A 331 11.44 10.92 25.52
N ASN A 332 12.00 12.09 25.12
CA ASN A 332 11.32 12.96 24.18
C ASN A 332 11.31 12.38 22.76
N PHE A 333 12.38 11.74 22.34
CA PHE A 333 12.47 11.14 21.00
C PHE A 333 11.42 10.05 20.82
N ILE A 334 11.24 9.17 21.83
CA ILE A 334 10.17 8.17 21.83
C ILE A 334 8.79 8.84 21.82
N ALA A 335 8.57 9.78 22.74
CA ALA A 335 7.28 10.48 22.84
C ALA A 335 6.91 11.24 21.57
N TRP A 336 7.88 11.90 20.92
CA TRP A 336 7.69 12.62 19.65
C TRP A 336 7.30 11.69 18.51
N ASN A 337 7.96 10.52 18.40
CA ASN A 337 7.66 9.52 17.36
C ASN A 337 6.34 8.77 17.58
N GLN A 338 5.79 8.82 18.79
CA GLN A 338 4.51 8.24 19.16
C GLN A 338 3.43 9.31 19.43
N ARG A 339 3.66 10.53 18.94
CA ARG A 339 2.70 11.61 19.12
C ARG A 339 1.44 11.37 18.28
N VAL A 340 0.28 11.52 18.90
CA VAL A 340 -1.02 11.44 18.24
C VAL A 340 -1.62 12.84 18.13
N LYS A 341 -1.93 13.25 16.90
CA LYS A 341 -2.50 14.57 16.60
C LYS A 341 -3.48 14.43 15.43
N PRO A 342 -4.77 14.25 15.69
CA PRO A 342 -5.77 14.22 14.63
C PRO A 342 -5.66 15.44 13.72
N GLY A 343 -5.71 15.21 12.41
CA GLY A 343 -5.58 16.23 11.39
C GLY A 343 -6.51 15.97 10.19
N TYR A 344 -6.56 16.93 9.28
CA TYR A 344 -7.40 16.83 8.08
C TYR A 344 -6.84 15.88 7.03
N ILE A 345 -5.53 15.78 6.93
CA ILE A 345 -4.82 15.14 5.81
C ILE A 345 -4.44 13.70 6.17
N ARG A 346 -4.93 12.74 5.38
CA ARG A 346 -4.69 11.31 5.59
C ARG A 346 -3.21 10.94 5.59
N VAL A 347 -2.45 11.45 4.63
CA VAL A 347 -1.02 11.09 4.49
C VAL A 347 -0.15 11.62 5.63
N ASP A 348 -0.64 12.61 6.41
CA ASP A 348 0.04 13.18 7.56
C ASP A 348 -0.49 12.59 8.88
N ALA A 349 -1.45 11.66 8.82
CA ALA A 349 -2.13 11.12 10.00
C ALA A 349 -1.21 10.17 10.78
N ASP A 350 -1.32 10.25 12.11
CA ASP A 350 -0.67 9.32 13.03
C ASP A 350 -1.32 7.93 13.02
N GLU A 351 -0.64 6.95 13.63
CA GLU A 351 -1.07 5.54 13.64
C GLU A 351 -2.49 5.33 14.21
N VAL A 352 -2.91 6.15 15.17
CA VAL A 352 -4.22 6.01 15.85
C VAL A 352 -5.33 6.64 15.02
N SER A 353 -5.09 7.80 14.40
CA SER A 353 -6.09 8.52 13.61
C SER A 353 -6.21 8.07 12.16
N TYR A 354 -5.15 7.44 11.60
CA TYR A 354 -5.11 7.00 10.21
C TYR A 354 -6.27 6.08 9.79
N PRO A 355 -6.66 5.04 10.58
CA PRO A 355 -7.76 4.16 10.20
C PRO A 355 -9.10 4.89 10.02
N ALA A 356 -9.37 5.94 10.80
CA ALA A 356 -10.57 6.75 10.65
C ALA A 356 -10.67 7.38 9.26
N HIS A 357 -9.54 7.90 8.75
CA HIS A 357 -9.45 8.45 7.40
C HIS A 357 -9.76 7.40 6.31
N VAL A 358 -9.33 6.16 6.50
CA VAL A 358 -9.56 5.09 5.55
C VAL A 358 -11.01 4.62 5.59
N VAL A 359 -11.57 4.41 6.78
CA VAL A 359 -12.94 3.90 6.93
C VAL A 359 -13.96 4.87 6.36
N LEU A 360 -13.79 6.18 6.59
CA LEU A 360 -14.71 7.16 5.99
C LEU A 360 -14.70 7.12 4.45
N ARG A 361 -13.53 6.90 3.84
CA ARG A 361 -13.40 6.77 2.39
C ARG A 361 -14.04 5.50 1.87
N TYR A 362 -13.80 4.38 2.54
CA TYR A 362 -14.44 3.11 2.24
C TYR A 362 -15.97 3.21 2.22
N GLU A 363 -16.55 3.84 3.25
CA GLU A 363 -18.00 3.96 3.33
C GLU A 363 -18.58 4.83 2.21
N ILE A 364 -17.90 5.92 1.87
CA ILE A 364 -18.32 6.81 0.79
C ILE A 364 -18.15 6.13 -0.57
N GLU A 365 -16.98 5.56 -0.86
CA GLU A 365 -16.75 4.95 -2.18
C GLU A 365 -17.62 3.72 -2.42
N ARG A 366 -17.89 2.92 -1.38
CA ARG A 366 -18.82 1.77 -1.48
C ARG A 366 -20.22 2.24 -1.84
N ALA A 367 -20.76 3.20 -1.11
CA ALA A 367 -22.09 3.75 -1.38
C ALA A 367 -22.16 4.41 -2.77
N LEU A 368 -21.09 5.11 -3.17
CA LEU A 368 -20.98 5.77 -4.46
C LEU A 368 -21.00 4.74 -5.64
N ILE A 369 -20.18 3.71 -5.54
CA ILE A 369 -20.08 2.68 -6.59
C ILE A 369 -21.33 1.83 -6.67
N ASN A 370 -21.94 1.50 -5.54
CA ASN A 370 -23.21 0.77 -5.50
C ASN A 370 -24.43 1.63 -5.93
N GLY A 371 -24.26 2.93 -6.17
CA GLY A 371 -25.32 3.83 -6.60
C GLY A 371 -26.29 4.25 -5.49
N GLU A 372 -25.89 4.15 -4.24
CA GLU A 372 -26.67 4.56 -3.06
C GLU A 372 -26.59 6.07 -2.83
N ILE A 373 -25.51 6.72 -3.29
CA ILE A 373 -25.26 8.16 -3.23
C ILE A 373 -24.73 8.66 -4.59
N GLU A 374 -24.76 9.98 -4.80
CA GLU A 374 -24.18 10.64 -5.96
C GLU A 374 -22.95 11.48 -5.57
N VAL A 375 -22.18 11.92 -6.59
CA VAL A 375 -20.97 12.72 -6.38
C VAL A 375 -21.23 13.98 -5.58
N ASP A 376 -22.40 14.60 -5.77
CA ASP A 376 -22.76 15.83 -5.05
C ASP A 376 -23.00 15.63 -3.55
N ASP A 377 -23.22 14.40 -3.08
CA ASP A 377 -23.40 14.07 -1.67
C ASP A 377 -22.06 13.96 -0.92
N ILE A 378 -20.95 13.77 -1.65
CA ILE A 378 -19.63 13.47 -1.06
C ILE A 378 -19.19 14.52 -0.04
N PRO A 379 -19.26 15.85 -0.29
CA PRO A 379 -18.78 16.83 0.69
C PRO A 379 -19.51 16.79 2.03
N THR A 380 -20.81 16.60 1.99
CA THR A 380 -21.66 16.53 3.21
C THR A 380 -21.32 15.28 4.01
N LEU A 381 -21.30 14.12 3.35
CA LEU A 381 -20.95 12.85 4.00
C LEU A 381 -19.52 12.83 4.53
N TRP A 382 -18.61 13.47 3.81
CA TRP A 382 -17.22 13.59 4.26
C TRP A 382 -17.13 14.42 5.55
N ASP A 383 -17.77 15.57 5.59
CA ASP A 383 -17.80 16.43 6.78
C ASP A 383 -18.42 15.72 8.00
N GLU A 384 -19.57 15.08 7.82
CA GLU A 384 -20.25 14.30 8.86
C GLU A 384 -19.33 13.21 9.43
N LYS A 385 -18.66 12.46 8.56
CA LYS A 385 -17.77 11.37 8.97
C LYS A 385 -16.46 11.88 9.61
N MET A 386 -15.85 12.92 9.08
CA MET A 386 -14.67 13.56 9.69
C MET A 386 -14.99 14.05 11.09
N GLN A 387 -16.18 14.64 11.28
CA GLN A 387 -16.63 15.12 12.58
C GLN A 387 -16.90 13.97 13.55
N ALA A 388 -17.54 12.91 13.09
CA ALA A 388 -17.84 11.72 13.92
C ALA A 388 -16.59 10.94 14.35
N TRP A 389 -15.58 10.81 13.47
CA TRP A 389 -14.38 10.04 13.74
C TRP A 389 -13.26 10.83 14.41
N LEU A 390 -13.05 12.08 13.99
CA LEU A 390 -11.86 12.88 14.33
C LEU A 390 -12.20 14.20 15.03
N GLY A 391 -13.49 14.54 15.16
CA GLY A 391 -13.93 15.80 15.74
C GLY A 391 -13.59 17.03 14.88
N LEU A 392 -13.35 16.85 13.58
CA LEU A 392 -12.90 17.90 12.67
C LEU A 392 -13.96 18.17 11.60
N SER A 393 -14.34 19.45 11.39
CA SER A 393 -15.22 19.84 10.30
C SER A 393 -14.44 20.22 9.05
N THR A 394 -14.87 19.69 7.90
CA THR A 394 -14.34 20.01 6.56
C THR A 394 -15.31 20.86 5.74
N LYS A 395 -16.33 21.42 6.39
CA LYS A 395 -17.31 22.29 5.74
C LYS A 395 -16.61 23.44 5.01
N ASP A 396 -16.92 23.63 3.74
CA ASP A 396 -16.32 24.63 2.85
C ASP A 396 -14.78 24.52 2.69
N ASN A 397 -14.17 23.42 3.15
CA ASN A 397 -12.75 23.13 3.06
C ASN A 397 -12.52 21.83 2.26
N TYR A 398 -12.94 21.83 0.99
CA TYR A 398 -12.86 20.67 0.12
C TYR A 398 -11.42 20.23 -0.17
N ARG A 399 -10.51 21.22 -0.24
CA ARG A 399 -9.07 21.02 -0.46
C ARG A 399 -8.43 20.08 0.55
N ASN A 400 -8.78 20.24 1.84
CA ASN A 400 -8.29 19.40 2.93
C ASN A 400 -9.32 18.32 3.33
N GLY A 401 -10.49 18.33 2.70
CA GLY A 401 -11.54 17.34 2.84
C GLY A 401 -11.55 16.38 1.67
N CYS A 402 -12.67 16.31 0.96
CA CYS A 402 -12.97 15.31 -0.06
C CYS A 402 -12.11 15.39 -1.35
N MET A 403 -11.35 16.47 -1.54
CA MET A 403 -10.45 16.62 -2.70
C MET A 403 -8.98 16.28 -2.40
N GLN A 404 -8.67 15.77 -1.20
CA GLN A 404 -7.26 15.63 -0.79
C GLN A 404 -6.51 14.48 -1.47
N ASP A 405 -7.20 13.44 -1.92
CA ASP A 405 -6.59 12.24 -2.48
C ASP A 405 -6.72 12.18 -4.01
N ILE A 406 -5.71 11.64 -4.65
CA ILE A 406 -5.66 11.43 -6.10
C ILE A 406 -6.46 10.19 -6.55
N HIS A 407 -6.64 9.19 -5.69
CA HIS A 407 -7.14 7.87 -6.04
C HIS A 407 -8.46 7.86 -6.83
N TRP A 408 -9.40 8.73 -6.46
CA TRP A 408 -10.69 8.78 -7.16
C TRP A 408 -10.63 9.49 -8.51
N THR A 409 -9.58 10.28 -8.75
CA THR A 409 -9.46 11.03 -10.01
C THR A 409 -9.29 10.14 -11.24
N ASP A 410 -8.70 8.95 -11.07
CA ASP A 410 -8.48 7.95 -12.12
C ASP A 410 -9.35 6.69 -11.95
N GLY A 411 -10.27 6.70 -10.99
CA GLY A 411 -11.19 5.60 -10.74
C GLY A 411 -10.62 4.49 -9.86
N GLY A 412 -9.65 4.79 -9.00
CA GLY A 412 -9.05 3.87 -8.04
C GLY A 412 -9.95 3.52 -6.85
N PHE A 413 -11.23 3.21 -7.12
CA PHE A 413 -12.18 2.76 -6.10
C PHE A 413 -11.90 1.31 -5.67
N GLY A 414 -12.04 1.03 -4.37
CA GLY A 414 -11.71 -0.27 -3.77
C GLY A 414 -10.28 -0.37 -3.26
N TYR A 415 -9.43 0.65 -3.47
CA TYR A 415 -8.04 0.67 -3.03
C TYR A 415 -7.87 1.00 -1.54
N PHE A 416 -8.61 1.98 -1.02
CA PHE A 416 -8.43 2.51 0.34
C PHE A 416 -8.47 1.47 1.47
N PRO A 417 -9.32 0.44 1.44
CA PRO A 417 -9.33 -0.58 2.49
C PRO A 417 -7.98 -1.24 2.71
N SER A 418 -7.15 -1.40 1.66
CA SER A 418 -5.84 -2.05 1.72
C SER A 418 -4.91 -1.41 2.76
N TYR A 419 -4.98 -0.10 2.96
CA TYR A 419 -4.16 0.61 3.94
C TYR A 419 -4.44 0.16 5.38
N THR A 420 -5.71 0.17 5.79
CA THR A 420 -6.08 -0.23 7.16
C THR A 420 -6.01 -1.76 7.34
N LEU A 421 -6.33 -2.53 6.31
CA LEU A 421 -6.07 -3.98 6.32
C LEU A 421 -4.59 -4.27 6.50
N GLY A 422 -3.71 -3.52 5.82
CA GLY A 422 -2.26 -3.61 5.98
C GLY A 422 -1.81 -3.36 7.43
N ALA A 423 -2.37 -2.34 8.09
CA ALA A 423 -2.08 -2.05 9.49
C ALA A 423 -2.55 -3.18 10.44
N MET A 424 -3.74 -3.74 10.18
CA MET A 424 -4.25 -4.88 10.95
C MET A 424 -3.39 -6.13 10.76
N TYR A 425 -3.02 -6.46 9.51
CA TYR A 425 -2.12 -7.59 9.23
C TYR A 425 -0.76 -7.38 9.88
N ALA A 426 -0.18 -6.18 9.81
CA ALA A 426 1.11 -5.86 10.44
C ALA A 426 1.08 -6.10 11.94
N ALA A 427 0.01 -5.66 12.64
CA ALA A 427 -0.16 -5.88 14.07
C ALA A 427 -0.30 -7.36 14.43
N GLN A 428 -1.11 -8.12 13.68
CA GLN A 428 -1.30 -9.56 13.88
C GLN A 428 -0.01 -10.35 13.62
N LEU A 429 0.72 -10.03 12.55
CA LEU A 429 2.01 -10.63 12.23
C LEU A 429 3.07 -10.33 13.30
N PHE A 430 3.12 -9.09 13.79
CA PHE A 430 4.09 -8.73 14.84
C PHE A 430 3.77 -9.42 16.17
N HIS A 431 2.49 -9.56 16.50
CA HIS A 431 2.06 -10.35 17.66
C HIS A 431 2.51 -11.82 17.53
N ALA A 432 2.28 -12.45 16.38
CA ALA A 432 2.70 -13.81 16.11
C ALA A 432 4.25 -13.97 16.17
N ALA A 433 4.99 -13.02 15.58
CA ALA A 433 6.45 -13.01 15.65
C ALA A 433 6.95 -12.89 17.09
N LYS A 434 6.36 -12.02 17.92
CA LYS A 434 6.72 -11.91 19.34
C LYS A 434 6.45 -13.22 20.13
N THR A 435 5.39 -13.90 19.78
CA THR A 435 5.04 -15.20 20.40
C THR A 435 6.02 -16.29 19.98
N ALA A 436 6.40 -16.32 18.70
CA ALA A 436 7.33 -17.32 18.15
C ALA A 436 8.80 -17.09 18.54
N LEU A 437 9.18 -15.85 18.87
CA LEU A 437 10.55 -15.41 19.12
C LEU A 437 10.68 -14.83 20.54
N PRO A 438 10.81 -15.65 21.57
CA PRO A 438 11.06 -15.15 22.94
C PRO A 438 12.32 -14.29 22.99
N GLY A 439 12.23 -13.09 23.60
CA GLY A 439 13.34 -12.14 23.67
C GLY A 439 13.47 -11.19 22.47
N LEU A 440 12.54 -11.21 21.52
CA LEU A 440 12.57 -10.36 20.32
C LEU A 440 12.81 -8.87 20.64
N GLN A 441 12.16 -8.34 21.68
CA GLN A 441 12.34 -6.93 22.06
C GLN A 441 13.80 -6.60 22.48
N ALA A 442 14.44 -7.52 23.17
CA ALA A 442 15.84 -7.37 23.56
C ALA A 442 16.78 -7.45 22.33
N SER A 443 16.50 -8.36 21.40
CA SER A 443 17.22 -8.46 20.13
C SER A 443 17.10 -7.17 19.30
N ILE A 444 15.89 -6.62 19.17
CA ILE A 444 15.63 -5.34 18.48
C ILE A 444 16.44 -4.21 19.15
N ALA A 445 16.38 -4.08 20.47
CA ALA A 445 17.14 -3.07 21.22
C ALA A 445 18.66 -3.22 21.05
N GLY A 446 19.14 -4.46 20.89
CA GLY A 446 20.53 -4.77 20.58
C GLY A 446 20.93 -4.63 19.11
N GLY A 447 19.98 -4.34 18.21
CA GLY A 447 20.22 -4.21 16.77
C GLY A 447 20.30 -5.53 16.00
N ASP A 448 19.87 -6.64 16.61
CA ASP A 448 19.78 -7.92 15.93
C ASP A 448 18.35 -8.19 15.48
N PHE A 449 18.13 -8.07 14.18
CA PHE A 449 16.84 -8.29 13.52
C PHE A 449 16.80 -9.63 12.76
N SER A 450 17.86 -10.44 12.80
CA SER A 450 18.02 -11.63 11.95
C SER A 450 16.90 -12.65 12.13
N ALA A 451 16.58 -13.01 13.37
CA ALA A 451 15.51 -13.95 13.68
C ALA A 451 14.14 -13.46 13.23
N LEU A 452 13.87 -12.13 13.35
CA LEU A 452 12.62 -11.52 12.89
C LEU A 452 12.48 -11.58 11.37
N PHE A 453 13.56 -11.25 10.64
CA PHE A 453 13.53 -11.30 9.18
C PHE A 453 13.48 -12.72 8.65
N ASP A 454 14.11 -13.68 9.33
CA ASP A 454 13.97 -15.09 9.01
C ASP A 454 12.54 -15.60 9.23
N TRP A 455 11.88 -15.15 10.29
CA TRP A 455 10.48 -15.48 10.55
C TRP A 455 9.56 -14.91 9.45
N LEU A 456 9.72 -13.64 9.08
CA LEU A 456 8.95 -13.01 7.99
C LEU A 456 9.20 -13.71 6.65
N ARG A 457 10.46 -14.04 6.35
CA ARG A 457 10.82 -14.76 5.13
C ARG A 457 10.11 -16.11 5.05
N GLN A 458 10.15 -16.89 6.11
CA GLN A 458 9.58 -18.25 6.17
C GLN A 458 8.05 -18.25 6.16
N ASN A 459 7.39 -17.27 6.79
CA ASN A 459 5.96 -17.26 6.97
C ASN A 459 5.20 -16.41 5.93
N ILE A 460 5.86 -15.43 5.31
CA ILE A 460 5.21 -14.51 4.36
C ILE A 460 5.98 -14.46 3.03
N TRP A 461 7.24 -14.02 3.03
CA TRP A 461 7.90 -13.58 1.81
C TRP A 461 8.12 -14.68 0.78
N GLN A 462 8.53 -15.88 1.20
CA GLN A 462 8.83 -17.01 0.30
C GLN A 462 7.60 -17.68 -0.30
N HIS A 463 6.40 -17.25 0.08
CA HIS A 463 5.18 -17.85 -0.43
C HIS A 463 4.65 -17.14 -1.68
N GLY A 464 5.02 -15.88 -1.92
CA GLY A 464 4.46 -15.09 -3.03
C GLY A 464 2.94 -15.14 -3.01
N SER A 465 2.34 -15.46 -4.15
CA SER A 465 0.89 -15.63 -4.31
C SER A 465 0.43 -17.11 -4.30
N ARG A 466 1.23 -18.02 -3.74
CA ARG A 466 0.88 -19.45 -3.65
C ARG A 466 -0.42 -19.70 -2.91
N PHE A 467 -0.63 -19.01 -1.79
CA PHE A 467 -1.82 -19.13 -0.94
C PHE A 467 -2.78 -17.96 -1.17
N SER A 468 -4.06 -18.12 -0.83
CA SER A 468 -4.95 -16.98 -0.64
C SER A 468 -4.47 -16.13 0.54
N THR A 469 -4.94 -14.88 0.63
CA THR A 469 -4.57 -14.00 1.76
C THR A 469 -4.95 -14.61 3.12
N SER A 470 -6.18 -15.14 3.22
CA SER A 470 -6.65 -15.81 4.44
C SER A 470 -5.81 -17.03 4.80
N GLN A 471 -5.47 -17.88 3.83
CA GLN A 471 -4.61 -19.04 4.05
C GLN A 471 -3.20 -18.63 4.51
N LEU A 472 -2.60 -17.61 3.88
CA LEU A 472 -1.27 -17.11 4.22
C LEU A 472 -1.24 -16.61 5.67
N ILE A 473 -2.21 -15.79 6.06
CA ILE A 473 -2.29 -15.24 7.41
C ILE A 473 -2.59 -16.32 8.45
N THR A 474 -3.52 -17.24 8.14
CA THR A 474 -3.83 -18.36 9.05
C THR A 474 -2.62 -19.25 9.30
N GLN A 475 -1.83 -19.55 8.26
CA GLN A 475 -0.60 -20.34 8.43
C GLN A 475 0.47 -19.58 9.24
N ALA A 476 0.61 -18.29 9.03
CA ALA A 476 1.61 -17.47 9.71
C ALA A 476 1.26 -17.18 11.19
N THR A 477 -0.03 -17.07 11.51
CA THR A 477 -0.47 -16.53 12.81
C THR A 477 -1.41 -17.45 13.61
N GLY A 478 -1.88 -18.54 12.99
CA GLY A 478 -2.79 -19.51 13.62
C GLY A 478 -4.29 -19.22 13.41
N GLU A 479 -4.66 -18.04 12.91
CA GLU A 479 -6.04 -17.65 12.60
C GLU A 479 -6.11 -16.65 11.45
N ASP A 480 -7.28 -16.49 10.84
CA ASP A 480 -7.55 -15.45 9.84
C ASP A 480 -7.49 -14.05 10.47
N LEU A 481 -7.56 -13.00 9.63
CA LEU A 481 -7.48 -11.61 10.09
C LEU A 481 -8.44 -11.33 11.26
N ASN A 482 -7.86 -10.86 12.35
CA ASN A 482 -8.59 -10.54 13.58
C ASN A 482 -8.17 -9.15 14.10
N ILE A 483 -9.12 -8.24 14.13
CA ILE A 483 -8.92 -6.84 14.52
C ILE A 483 -8.44 -6.67 15.98
N ARG A 484 -8.64 -7.67 16.86
CA ARG A 484 -8.19 -7.60 18.26
C ARG A 484 -6.72 -7.27 18.39
N TYR A 485 -5.85 -7.80 17.52
CA TYR A 485 -4.41 -7.57 17.56
C TYR A 485 -4.05 -6.10 17.29
N PHE A 486 -4.76 -5.49 16.38
CA PHE A 486 -4.59 -4.06 16.10
C PHE A 486 -5.07 -3.18 17.26
N ARG A 487 -6.23 -3.51 17.84
CA ARG A 487 -6.74 -2.83 19.04
C ARG A 487 -5.79 -2.98 20.23
N GLU A 488 -5.32 -4.19 20.52
CA GLU A 488 -4.35 -4.47 21.58
C GLU A 488 -3.04 -3.71 21.37
N HIS A 489 -2.54 -3.67 20.13
CA HIS A 489 -1.34 -2.94 19.77
C HIS A 489 -1.49 -1.43 20.05
N LEU A 490 -2.54 -0.80 19.52
CA LEU A 490 -2.77 0.63 19.73
C LEU A 490 -2.97 0.95 21.23
N THR A 491 -3.76 0.13 21.94
CA THR A 491 -3.99 0.32 23.37
C THR A 491 -2.69 0.22 24.16
N SER A 492 -1.87 -0.81 23.91
CA SER A 492 -0.65 -1.03 24.68
C SER A 492 0.46 -0.02 24.38
N ARG A 493 0.49 0.57 23.19
CA ARG A 493 1.49 1.59 22.82
C ARG A 493 1.12 2.97 23.33
N TYR A 494 -0.15 3.33 23.28
CA TYR A 494 -0.57 4.72 23.48
C TYR A 494 -1.27 4.99 24.81
N LEU A 495 -1.79 3.97 25.49
CA LEU A 495 -2.39 4.04 26.84
C LEU A 495 -1.59 3.26 27.87
#